data_e1073982793e2cad7d3e908283eb2f00
#
_entry.id   e1073982793e2cad7d3e908283eb2f00
#
_cell.length_a   1.000
_cell.length_b   1.000
_cell.length_c   1.000
_cell.angle_alpha   90.00
_cell.angle_beta   90.00
_cell.angle_gamma   90.00
#
_symmetry.space_group_name_H-M   'P 1'
#
loop_
_entity.id
_entity.type
_entity.pdbx_description
1 polymer ?
#
loop_
_entity_poly.entity_id
_entity_poly.type
_entity_poly.pdbx_seq_one_letter_code
_entity_poly.pdbx_strand_id
1 'polypeptide(L)'
;MPRISRLVLLSICIHSCLLSRLSAAESAARGWLAWRGTQQDGTSAETDLPDQVDSSTPLWAIDLPGRGTPVINGNKVYVLGYEGAGPDLQQVLRCVEADGGKTIWEQRFNDFLSDTVYERYSIGSPVIDRETGNVYVLTTAGEFVAFTGDGERLWEHSMMEDYGRLTFPNGRVGSPVIDGDLIIVRGITSNWGVQGQAADRFYAFDKKAGEVVWASTPGTIPPKDASFSTPILAWENGRRVFYCGTGDGSLVCVNARTGDPIWRYQISAGGVNGTLLLIDGTVVGGHADENL
;
A
#
# COMPACT_ATOMS: atom_id res chain seq x y z
N MET A 1 78.32 -0.90 11.36
CA MET A 1 77.19 -0.58 12.24
C MET A 1 75.93 -0.67 11.39
N PRO A 2 75.04 -1.62 11.62
CA PRO A 2 73.92 -1.92 10.73
C PRO A 2 72.68 -1.08 11.03
N ARG A 3 72.02 -0.65 9.98
CA ARG A 3 70.68 -0.06 10.02
C ARG A 3 69.64 -1.18 9.88
N ILE A 4 69.02 -1.56 10.98
CA ILE A 4 67.83 -2.39 11.02
C ILE A 4 66.80 -1.69 11.89
N SER A 5 65.55 -1.72 11.50
CA SER A 5 64.33 -1.32 12.20
C SER A 5 63.63 -0.08 11.69
N ARG A 6 62.79 -0.27 10.67
CA ARG A 6 61.57 0.50 10.47
C ARG A 6 60.66 -0.18 9.41
N LEU A 7 60.30 -1.42 9.62
CA LEU A 7 59.35 -2.08 8.66
C LEU A 7 58.40 -3.10 9.30
N VAL A 8 57.98 -2.90 10.55
CA VAL A 8 57.08 -3.84 11.23
C VAL A 8 55.81 -3.19 11.79
N LEU A 9 55.54 -1.90 11.59
CA LEU A 9 54.42 -1.21 12.21
C LEU A 9 53.31 -0.77 11.26
N LEU A 10 53.31 -1.21 10.00
CA LEU A 10 52.24 -0.82 9.02
C LEU A 10 51.33 -1.97 8.60
N SER A 11 51.47 -3.17 9.14
CA SER A 11 50.68 -4.35 8.72
C SER A 11 49.53 -4.72 9.67
N ILE A 12 49.37 -4.06 10.80
CA ILE A 12 48.34 -4.42 11.81
C ILE A 12 47.08 -3.53 11.72
N CYS A 13 47.16 -2.34 11.10
CA CYS A 13 45.99 -1.45 10.99
C CYS A 13 45.04 -1.75 9.80
N ILE A 14 45.44 -2.60 8.84
CA ILE A 14 44.59 -2.88 7.66
C ILE A 14 43.64 -4.06 7.89
N HIS A 15 43.93 -4.93 8.85
CA HIS A 15 43.07 -6.08 9.18
C HIS A 15 41.87 -5.78 10.12
N SER A 16 41.90 -4.64 10.82
CA SER A 16 40.81 -4.27 11.75
C SER A 16 39.65 -3.50 11.08
N CYS A 17 39.85 -3.01 9.86
CA CYS A 17 38.77 -2.26 9.13
C CYS A 17 37.91 -3.13 8.18
N LEU A 18 38.27 -4.39 8.00
CA LEU A 18 37.53 -5.29 7.10
C LEU A 18 36.56 -6.25 7.82
N LEU A 19 36.55 -6.24 9.15
CA LEU A 19 35.67 -7.11 9.96
C LEU A 19 34.39 -6.44 10.48
N SER A 20 34.11 -5.18 10.15
CA SER A 20 32.91 -4.46 10.62
C SER A 20 31.86 -4.21 9.56
N ARG A 21 31.88 -4.95 8.45
CA ARG A 21 30.83 -4.89 7.42
C ARG A 21 30.26 -6.26 7.03
N LEU A 22 30.17 -7.19 7.98
CA LEU A 22 29.11 -8.20 7.95
C LEU A 22 27.95 -7.68 8.80
N SER A 23 27.39 -6.55 8.41
CA SER A 23 26.01 -6.25 8.72
C SER A 23 25.20 -7.37 8.07
N ALA A 24 24.43 -8.09 8.87
CA ALA A 24 23.49 -9.08 8.43
C ALA A 24 22.79 -8.51 7.19
N ALA A 25 22.88 -9.22 6.07
CA ALA A 25 21.95 -8.99 4.98
C ALA A 25 20.57 -9.21 5.60
N GLU A 26 19.85 -8.13 5.85
CA GLU A 26 18.45 -8.20 6.29
C GLU A 26 17.77 -9.15 5.32
N SER A 27 17.29 -10.29 5.83
CA SER A 27 16.66 -11.26 4.95
C SER A 27 15.45 -10.57 4.34
N ALA A 28 15.39 -10.53 3.01
CA ALA A 28 14.27 -9.94 2.30
C ALA A 28 12.94 -10.43 2.89
N ALA A 29 11.97 -9.53 3.06
CA ALA A 29 10.67 -9.86 3.62
C ALA A 29 10.01 -11.01 2.85
N ARG A 30 9.41 -11.95 3.57
CA ARG A 30 8.82 -13.18 3.01
C ARG A 30 7.44 -13.39 3.59
N GLY A 31 6.50 -13.76 2.73
CA GLY A 31 5.13 -14.07 3.10
C GLY A 31 4.13 -13.39 2.16
N TRP A 32 2.97 -13.02 2.67
CA TRP A 32 1.90 -12.34 1.94
C TRP A 32 2.04 -10.82 2.11
N LEU A 33 2.85 -10.17 1.26
CA LEU A 33 3.33 -8.79 1.51
C LEU A 33 2.37 -7.66 1.08
N ALA A 34 1.31 -7.98 0.34
CA ALA A 34 0.32 -7.01 -0.13
C ALA A 34 -1.08 -7.61 -0.14
N TRP A 35 -2.12 -6.82 -0.36
CA TRP A 35 -3.52 -7.27 -0.34
C TRP A 35 -3.81 -8.42 -1.34
N ARG A 36 -3.05 -8.52 -2.44
CA ARG A 36 -3.09 -9.61 -3.40
C ARG A 36 -1.80 -10.44 -3.43
N GLY A 37 -1.14 -10.58 -2.29
CA GLY A 37 0.07 -11.36 -2.15
C GLY A 37 1.34 -10.64 -2.59
N THR A 38 2.45 -11.36 -2.51
CA THR A 38 3.80 -10.82 -2.76
C THR A 38 4.00 -10.37 -4.21
N GLN A 39 3.35 -11.02 -5.16
CA GLN A 39 3.37 -10.67 -6.58
C GLN A 39 2.25 -9.69 -6.97
N GLN A 40 1.34 -9.40 -6.05
CA GLN A 40 0.18 -8.52 -6.23
C GLN A 40 -0.82 -9.02 -7.31
N ASP A 41 -0.81 -10.29 -7.61
CA ASP A 41 -1.63 -10.96 -8.63
C ASP A 41 -2.67 -11.95 -8.06
N GLY A 42 -2.67 -12.15 -6.73
CA GLY A 42 -3.58 -13.07 -6.05
C GLY A 42 -3.05 -14.51 -6.01
N THR A 43 -1.79 -14.72 -6.37
CA THR A 43 -1.16 -16.04 -6.30
C THR A 43 -0.17 -16.15 -5.14
N SER A 44 0.06 -17.40 -4.70
CA SER A 44 1.10 -17.74 -3.73
C SER A 44 1.94 -18.89 -4.27
N ALA A 45 3.24 -18.85 -3.98
CA ALA A 45 4.15 -19.95 -4.22
C ALA A 45 4.19 -20.96 -3.06
N GLU A 46 3.39 -20.75 -2.02
CA GLU A 46 3.29 -21.66 -0.88
C GLU A 46 2.76 -23.03 -1.32
N THR A 47 3.36 -24.08 -0.79
CA THR A 47 2.98 -25.47 -0.98
C THR A 47 2.51 -26.07 0.34
N ASP A 48 1.97 -27.26 0.30
CA ASP A 48 1.48 -27.99 1.48
C ASP A 48 0.38 -27.24 2.26
N LEU A 49 -0.43 -26.49 1.53
CA LEU A 49 -1.60 -25.83 2.11
C LEU A 49 -2.63 -26.88 2.56
N PRO A 50 -3.37 -26.64 3.64
CA PRO A 50 -4.40 -27.57 4.10
C PRO A 50 -5.53 -27.67 3.08
N ASP A 51 -5.95 -28.91 2.79
CA ASP A 51 -7.08 -29.18 1.89
C ASP A 51 -8.42 -28.69 2.46
N GLN A 52 -8.50 -28.55 3.78
CA GLN A 52 -9.70 -28.08 4.50
C GLN A 52 -9.32 -27.10 5.60
N VAL A 53 -10.10 -26.04 5.73
CA VAL A 53 -10.00 -25.06 6.83
C VAL A 53 -11.30 -25.09 7.61
N ASP A 54 -11.22 -25.43 8.91
CA ASP A 54 -12.34 -25.35 9.83
C ASP A 54 -12.40 -23.99 10.51
N SER A 55 -13.31 -23.14 10.08
CA SER A 55 -13.49 -21.80 10.66
C SER A 55 -14.04 -21.81 12.10
N SER A 56 -14.56 -22.96 12.58
CA SER A 56 -15.05 -23.09 13.95
C SER A 56 -13.93 -23.30 14.98
N THR A 57 -12.72 -23.66 14.53
CA THR A 57 -11.57 -23.94 15.38
C THR A 57 -10.34 -23.10 14.95
N PRO A 58 -10.40 -21.75 15.01
CA PRO A 58 -9.23 -20.95 14.66
C PRO A 58 -8.09 -21.21 15.65
N LEU A 59 -6.84 -21.16 15.17
CA LEU A 59 -5.66 -21.24 16.05
C LEU A 59 -5.64 -20.09 17.06
N TRP A 60 -6.03 -18.91 16.62
CA TRP A 60 -6.24 -17.72 17.44
C TRP A 60 -7.17 -16.73 16.73
N ALA A 61 -7.67 -15.74 17.45
CA ALA A 61 -8.46 -14.65 16.91
C ALA A 61 -8.15 -13.35 17.69
N ILE A 62 -8.26 -12.22 16.99
CA ILE A 62 -8.19 -10.88 17.58
C ILE A 62 -9.48 -10.14 17.28
N ASP A 63 -9.93 -9.33 18.24
CA ASP A 63 -11.06 -8.43 18.03
C ASP A 63 -10.53 -7.11 17.45
N LEU A 64 -10.59 -7.02 16.12
CA LEU A 64 -10.18 -5.84 15.37
C LEU A 64 -10.97 -5.81 14.06
N PRO A 65 -12.18 -5.22 14.04
CA PRO A 65 -12.98 -5.11 12.83
C PRO A 65 -12.25 -4.30 11.76
N GLY A 66 -12.45 -4.68 10.50
CA GLY A 66 -11.82 -4.05 9.34
C GLY A 66 -12.26 -4.74 8.05
N ARG A 67 -11.83 -4.23 6.90
CA ARG A 67 -12.17 -4.79 5.58
C ARG A 67 -10.93 -5.04 4.71
N GLY A 68 -9.77 -4.58 5.16
CA GLY A 68 -8.50 -4.83 4.49
C GLY A 68 -8.01 -6.27 4.68
N THR A 69 -7.18 -6.73 3.76
CA THR A 69 -6.49 -8.01 3.89
C THR A 69 -5.29 -7.87 4.82
N PRO A 70 -5.12 -8.75 5.80
CA PRO A 70 -3.89 -8.84 6.58
C PRO A 70 -2.69 -9.14 5.67
N VAL A 71 -1.52 -8.56 6.00
CA VAL A 71 -0.27 -8.86 5.31
C VAL A 71 0.72 -9.51 6.28
N ILE A 72 1.58 -10.36 5.75
CA ILE A 72 2.43 -11.24 6.56
C ILE A 72 3.88 -11.09 6.12
N ASN A 73 4.78 -10.90 7.10
CA ASN A 73 6.23 -10.96 6.90
C ASN A 73 6.86 -11.84 7.97
N GLY A 74 7.25 -13.04 7.61
CA GLY A 74 7.78 -14.03 8.54
C GLY A 74 6.78 -14.36 9.65
N ASN A 75 7.15 -14.14 10.90
CA ASN A 75 6.28 -14.37 12.06
C ASN A 75 5.45 -13.14 12.49
N LYS A 76 5.31 -12.14 11.63
CA LYS A 76 4.53 -10.93 11.91
C LYS A 76 3.34 -10.81 10.96
N VAL A 77 2.17 -10.57 11.52
CA VAL A 77 0.94 -10.27 10.77
C VAL A 77 0.54 -8.82 11.06
N TYR A 78 0.32 -8.05 10.00
CA TYR A 78 -0.08 -6.65 10.10
C TYR A 78 -1.51 -6.51 9.61
N VAL A 79 -2.35 -5.91 10.42
CA VAL A 79 -3.79 -5.75 10.15
C VAL A 79 -4.17 -4.30 10.35
N LEU A 80 -4.86 -3.72 9.37
CA LEU A 80 -5.51 -2.42 9.53
C LEU A 80 -6.98 -2.66 9.86
N GLY A 81 -7.39 -2.23 11.04
CA GLY A 81 -8.76 -2.29 11.52
C GLY A 81 -9.16 -0.98 12.18
N TYR A 82 -10.22 -1.00 12.98
CA TYR A 82 -10.68 0.18 13.71
C TYR A 82 -11.25 -0.19 15.07
N GLU A 83 -11.24 0.77 15.98
CA GLU A 83 -11.83 0.68 17.32
C GLU A 83 -12.59 1.97 17.64
N GLY A 84 -13.54 1.90 18.59
CA GLY A 84 -14.37 3.03 18.97
C GLY A 84 -15.55 3.27 18.03
N ALA A 85 -16.25 4.36 18.25
CA ALA A 85 -17.42 4.77 17.45
C ALA A 85 -17.61 6.29 17.55
N GLY A 86 -18.23 6.88 16.53
CA GLY A 86 -18.48 8.33 16.48
C GLY A 86 -17.19 9.15 16.62
N PRO A 87 -17.14 10.12 17.56
CA PRO A 87 -15.95 10.97 17.75
C PRO A 87 -14.70 10.22 18.23
N ASP A 88 -14.89 9.06 18.87
CA ASP A 88 -13.82 8.24 19.44
C ASP A 88 -13.31 7.17 18.47
N LEU A 89 -13.81 7.16 17.23
CA LEU A 89 -13.38 6.21 16.22
C LEU A 89 -11.92 6.43 15.85
N GLN A 90 -11.13 5.38 15.92
CA GLN A 90 -9.74 5.35 15.47
C GLN A 90 -9.51 4.17 14.54
N GLN A 91 -8.76 4.38 13.46
CA GLN A 91 -8.19 3.29 12.70
C GLN A 91 -6.92 2.80 13.41
N VAL A 92 -6.71 1.50 13.42
CA VAL A 92 -5.62 0.85 14.16
C VAL A 92 -4.83 -0.05 13.22
N LEU A 93 -3.56 0.26 13.02
CA LEU A 93 -2.61 -0.66 12.43
C LEU A 93 -2.00 -1.49 13.55
N ARG A 94 -2.28 -2.78 13.57
CA ARG A 94 -1.77 -3.70 14.61
C ARG A 94 -0.85 -4.74 14.00
N CYS A 95 0.32 -4.91 14.62
CA CYS A 95 1.24 -6.00 14.34
C CYS A 95 1.11 -7.07 15.42
N VAL A 96 0.87 -8.32 15.02
CA VAL A 96 0.73 -9.45 15.94
C VAL A 96 1.66 -10.59 15.54
N GLU A 97 1.98 -11.45 16.50
CA GLU A 97 2.69 -12.71 16.26
C GLU A 97 1.80 -13.67 15.44
N ALA A 98 2.35 -14.27 14.38
CA ALA A 98 1.60 -15.19 13.53
C ALA A 98 1.18 -16.48 14.25
N ASP A 99 1.99 -16.94 15.21
CA ASP A 99 1.75 -18.21 15.91
C ASP A 99 0.69 -18.12 17.03
N GLY A 100 0.43 -16.91 17.55
CA GLY A 100 -0.43 -16.79 18.74
C GLY A 100 -1.30 -15.55 18.77
N GLY A 101 -1.24 -14.67 17.77
CA GLY A 101 -2.05 -13.46 17.72
C GLY A 101 -1.69 -12.40 18.78
N LYS A 102 -0.58 -12.56 19.51
CA LYS A 102 -0.18 -11.61 20.53
C LYS A 102 0.27 -10.31 19.88
N THR A 103 -0.26 -9.19 20.35
CA THR A 103 0.14 -7.86 19.87
C THR A 103 1.62 -7.60 20.17
N ILE A 104 2.39 -7.26 19.13
CA ILE A 104 3.77 -6.82 19.22
C ILE A 104 3.81 -5.31 19.37
N TRP A 105 3.10 -4.58 18.48
CA TRP A 105 2.92 -3.15 18.52
C TRP A 105 1.63 -2.72 17.82
N GLU A 106 1.17 -1.50 18.08
CA GLU A 106 0.06 -0.89 17.35
C GLU A 106 0.28 0.61 17.16
N GLN A 107 -0.34 1.15 16.11
CA GLN A 107 -0.40 2.57 15.80
C GLN A 107 -1.85 2.97 15.60
N ARG A 108 -2.23 4.14 16.10
CA ARG A 108 -3.61 4.64 16.10
C ARG A 108 -3.69 5.94 15.31
N PHE A 109 -4.73 6.07 14.51
CA PHE A 109 -5.02 7.21 13.67
C PHE A 109 -6.44 7.67 13.97
N ASN A 110 -6.62 8.94 14.25
CA ASN A 110 -7.96 9.48 14.44
C ASN A 110 -8.72 9.43 13.12
N ASP A 111 -9.94 8.92 13.18
CA ASP A 111 -10.84 8.91 12.04
C ASP A 111 -12.05 9.79 12.34
N PHE A 112 -12.03 11.00 11.78
CA PHE A 112 -13.14 11.91 11.94
C PHE A 112 -14.09 11.79 10.75
N LEU A 113 -15.14 10.95 10.92
CA LEU A 113 -16.26 10.86 9.98
C LEU A 113 -15.85 10.53 8.53
N SER A 114 -14.82 9.74 8.31
CA SER A 114 -14.33 9.44 6.95
C SER A 114 -15.33 8.64 6.11
N ASP A 115 -16.17 7.81 6.71
CA ASP A 115 -17.26 7.10 6.01
C ASP A 115 -18.49 6.87 6.92
N THR A 116 -19.24 7.93 7.22
CA THR A 116 -20.47 7.84 8.04
C THR A 116 -21.65 7.20 7.32
N VAL A 117 -21.60 7.06 6.01
CA VAL A 117 -22.72 6.53 5.21
C VAL A 117 -22.77 5.01 5.23
N TYR A 118 -21.61 4.36 5.17
CA TYR A 118 -21.51 2.91 5.02
C TYR A 118 -20.64 2.25 6.09
N GLU A 119 -20.04 3.03 6.97
CA GLU A 119 -19.15 2.55 8.04
C GLU A 119 -18.06 1.60 7.52
N ARG A 120 -17.44 1.97 6.38
CA ARG A 120 -16.42 1.17 5.69
C ARG A 120 -15.03 1.62 6.06
N TYR A 121 -14.75 1.68 7.33
CA TYR A 121 -13.43 2.03 7.85
C TYR A 121 -12.40 0.93 7.56
N SER A 122 -11.15 1.32 7.43
CA SER A 122 -10.02 0.39 7.22
C SER A 122 -10.22 -0.54 6.02
N ILE A 123 -10.58 0.03 4.85
CA ILE A 123 -10.77 -0.70 3.59
C ILE A 123 -9.43 -1.09 2.97
N GLY A 124 -8.46 -0.19 3.00
CA GLY A 124 -7.13 -0.42 2.43
C GLY A 124 -6.36 -1.45 3.25
N SER A 125 -5.55 -2.24 2.58
CA SER A 125 -4.62 -3.16 3.23
C SER A 125 -3.26 -2.50 3.38
N PRO A 126 -2.49 -2.80 4.42
CA PRO A 126 -1.08 -2.45 4.46
C PRO A 126 -0.31 -3.09 3.32
N VAL A 127 0.86 -2.56 2.98
CA VAL A 127 1.80 -3.20 2.06
C VAL A 127 3.19 -3.21 2.70
N ILE A 128 3.93 -4.29 2.50
CA ILE A 128 5.27 -4.47 3.04
C ILE A 128 6.29 -4.40 1.91
N ASP A 129 7.30 -3.56 2.07
CA ASP A 129 8.43 -3.52 1.16
C ASP A 129 9.30 -4.78 1.31
N ARG A 130 9.45 -5.50 0.22
CA ARG A 130 10.23 -6.75 0.21
C ARG A 130 11.70 -6.56 0.56
N GLU A 131 12.27 -5.40 0.26
CA GLU A 131 13.70 -5.14 0.45
C GLU A 131 14.01 -4.76 1.89
N THR A 132 13.16 -3.92 2.51
CA THR A 132 13.44 -3.31 3.81
C THR A 132 12.57 -3.86 4.94
N GLY A 133 11.45 -4.54 4.63
CA GLY A 133 10.46 -4.92 5.63
C GLY A 133 9.61 -3.76 6.14
N ASN A 134 9.77 -2.56 5.58
CA ASN A 134 8.96 -1.39 5.95
C ASN A 134 7.50 -1.58 5.57
N VAL A 135 6.62 -1.04 6.38
CA VAL A 135 5.17 -1.17 6.27
C VAL A 135 4.56 0.18 5.91
N TYR A 136 3.75 0.20 4.86
CA TYR A 136 3.05 1.41 4.43
C TYR A 136 1.55 1.21 4.53
N VAL A 137 0.86 2.22 5.02
CA VAL A 137 -0.59 2.20 5.21
C VAL A 137 -1.21 3.51 4.78
N LEU A 138 -2.34 3.42 4.06
CA LEU A 138 -3.20 4.56 3.78
C LEU A 138 -4.54 4.32 4.48
N THR A 139 -4.84 5.14 5.48
CA THR A 139 -6.10 5.07 6.22
C THR A 139 -7.27 5.62 5.41
N THR A 140 -8.49 5.25 5.77
CA THR A 140 -9.71 5.81 5.15
C THR A 140 -9.81 7.33 5.40
N ALA A 141 -9.37 7.80 6.55
CA ALA A 141 -9.29 9.22 6.87
C ALA A 141 -8.24 9.99 6.06
N GLY A 142 -7.29 9.30 5.44
CA GLY A 142 -6.31 9.92 4.53
C GLY A 142 -4.92 10.08 5.11
N GLU A 143 -4.63 9.48 6.26
CA GLU A 143 -3.25 9.40 6.75
C GLU A 143 -2.47 8.36 5.95
N PHE A 144 -1.40 8.80 5.29
CA PHE A 144 -0.49 7.94 4.55
C PHE A 144 0.85 7.89 5.26
N VAL A 145 1.19 6.73 5.81
CA VAL A 145 2.29 6.60 6.78
C VAL A 145 3.19 5.41 6.43
N ALA A 146 4.49 5.59 6.63
CA ALA A 146 5.50 4.56 6.58
C ALA A 146 6.06 4.24 7.97
N PHE A 147 6.21 2.96 8.23
CA PHE A 147 6.80 2.43 9.47
C PHE A 147 7.92 1.45 9.15
N THR A 148 8.86 1.31 10.08
CA THR A 148 9.71 0.11 10.11
C THR A 148 8.88 -1.13 10.44
N GLY A 149 9.38 -2.32 10.19
CA GLY A 149 8.73 -3.57 10.62
C GLY A 149 8.55 -3.68 12.14
N ASP A 150 9.20 -2.83 12.92
CA ASP A 150 9.11 -2.76 14.39
C ASP A 150 8.20 -1.63 14.88
N GLY A 151 7.54 -0.91 13.96
CA GLY A 151 6.52 0.09 14.27
C GLY A 151 7.05 1.50 14.50
N GLU A 152 8.32 1.77 14.23
CA GLU A 152 8.86 3.13 14.24
C GLU A 152 8.39 3.88 13.01
N ARG A 153 7.87 5.10 13.19
CA ARG A 153 7.41 5.96 12.11
C ARG A 153 8.60 6.54 11.33
N LEU A 154 8.60 6.35 10.01
CA LEU A 154 9.62 6.87 9.11
C LEU A 154 9.22 8.22 8.54
N TRP A 155 7.99 8.32 7.99
CA TRP A 155 7.40 9.54 7.47
C TRP A 155 5.88 9.43 7.47
N GLU A 156 5.19 10.57 7.35
CA GLU A 156 3.72 10.64 7.25
C GLU A 156 3.26 11.81 6.41
N HIS A 157 2.07 11.66 5.82
CA HIS A 157 1.34 12.70 5.11
C HIS A 157 -0.13 12.65 5.48
N SER A 158 -0.72 13.81 5.70
CA SER A 158 -2.17 13.96 5.62
C SER A 158 -2.54 14.21 4.16
N MET A 159 -3.07 13.19 3.48
CA MET A 159 -3.49 13.35 2.09
C MET A 159 -4.60 14.39 1.94
N MET A 160 -5.34 14.67 3.00
CA MET A 160 -6.36 15.71 3.03
C MET A 160 -5.74 17.09 3.08
N GLU A 161 -4.78 17.32 3.96
CA GLU A 161 -4.17 18.64 4.18
C GLU A 161 -3.13 18.96 3.11
N ASP A 162 -2.27 17.99 2.77
CA ASP A 162 -1.16 18.20 1.84
C ASP A 162 -1.63 18.22 0.37
N TYR A 163 -2.66 17.41 0.03
CA TYR A 163 -3.05 17.20 -1.37
C TYR A 163 -4.54 17.42 -1.64
N GLY A 164 -5.31 17.90 -0.66
CA GLY A 164 -6.73 18.20 -0.79
C GLY A 164 -7.60 16.97 -1.06
N ARG A 165 -7.19 15.78 -0.60
CA ARG A 165 -7.97 14.57 -0.75
C ARG A 165 -9.31 14.69 -0.02
N LEU A 166 -10.38 14.31 -0.73
CA LEU A 166 -11.71 14.21 -0.11
C LEU A 166 -11.79 12.93 0.75
N THR A 167 -12.23 13.07 1.99
CA THR A 167 -12.46 11.92 2.88
C THR A 167 -13.92 11.73 3.22
N PHE A 168 -14.66 12.80 3.42
CA PHE A 168 -16.08 12.78 3.76
C PHE A 168 -16.95 13.14 2.54
N PRO A 169 -18.17 12.58 2.38
CA PRO A 169 -18.84 11.60 3.27
C PRO A 169 -18.50 10.13 3.01
N ASN A 170 -17.57 9.86 2.14
CA ASN A 170 -17.32 8.54 1.57
C ASN A 170 -15.83 8.36 1.27
N GLY A 171 -15.07 8.17 2.33
CA GLY A 171 -13.62 8.06 2.30
C GLY A 171 -13.14 6.76 1.67
N ARG A 172 -13.43 6.55 0.37
CA ARG A 172 -12.96 5.37 -0.35
C ARG A 172 -11.47 5.43 -0.62
N VAL A 173 -10.79 4.34 -0.37
CA VAL A 173 -9.34 4.20 -0.53
C VAL A 173 -9.01 2.80 -1.05
N GLY A 174 -8.09 2.72 -2.00
CA GLY A 174 -7.44 1.48 -2.39
C GLY A 174 -6.19 1.22 -1.56
N SER A 175 -5.64 0.02 -1.66
CA SER A 175 -4.39 -0.31 -1.00
C SER A 175 -3.21 0.38 -1.70
N PRO A 176 -2.15 0.80 -0.98
CA PRO A 176 -0.90 1.22 -1.58
C PRO A 176 -0.25 0.09 -2.38
N VAL A 177 0.47 0.45 -3.45
CA VAL A 177 1.16 -0.51 -4.34
C VAL A 177 2.61 -0.10 -4.51
N ILE A 178 3.54 -1.03 -4.23
CA ILE A 178 4.99 -0.77 -4.36
C ILE A 178 5.48 -1.17 -5.75
N ASP A 179 6.21 -0.26 -6.41
CA ASP A 179 6.92 -0.50 -7.67
C ASP A 179 8.37 -0.03 -7.57
N GLY A 180 9.27 -0.92 -7.20
CA GLY A 180 10.68 -0.60 -6.98
C GLY A 180 10.88 0.40 -5.84
N ASP A 181 11.35 1.61 -6.17
CA ASP A 181 11.57 2.73 -5.24
C ASP A 181 10.32 3.59 -5.02
N LEU A 182 9.24 3.33 -5.75
CA LEU A 182 8.00 4.08 -5.66
C LEU A 182 6.91 3.34 -4.87
N ILE A 183 6.05 4.12 -4.24
CA ILE A 183 4.80 3.64 -3.69
C ILE A 183 3.64 4.47 -4.27
N ILE A 184 2.68 3.78 -4.89
CA ILE A 184 1.57 4.40 -5.62
C ILE A 184 0.31 4.32 -4.77
N VAL A 185 -0.35 5.44 -4.58
CA VAL A 185 -1.64 5.58 -3.92
C VAL A 185 -2.60 6.41 -4.77
N ARG A 186 -3.88 6.34 -4.43
CA ARG A 186 -4.91 7.13 -5.11
C ARG A 186 -5.82 7.83 -4.12
N GLY A 187 -6.51 8.85 -4.59
CA GLY A 187 -7.56 9.53 -3.86
C GLY A 187 -8.34 10.49 -4.76
N ILE A 188 -9.58 10.77 -4.39
CA ILE A 188 -10.35 11.86 -5.01
C ILE A 188 -10.01 13.14 -4.27
N THR A 189 -9.63 14.17 -5.02
CA THR A 189 -9.38 15.49 -4.46
C THR A 189 -10.67 16.30 -4.33
N SER A 190 -10.70 17.22 -3.38
CA SER A 190 -11.80 18.15 -3.17
C SER A 190 -12.05 19.04 -4.39
N ASN A 191 -13.30 19.48 -4.54
CA ASN A 191 -13.68 20.43 -5.57
C ASN A 191 -13.56 21.86 -5.06
N TRP A 192 -12.66 22.63 -5.68
CA TRP A 192 -12.43 24.06 -5.44
C TRP A 192 -13.05 24.94 -6.55
N GLY A 193 -14.12 24.45 -7.18
CA GLY A 193 -14.77 25.11 -8.30
C GLY A 193 -13.91 25.10 -9.57
N VAL A 194 -13.98 26.17 -10.34
CA VAL A 194 -13.20 26.28 -11.61
C VAL A 194 -11.69 26.39 -11.39
N GLN A 195 -11.26 26.69 -10.18
CA GLN A 195 -9.85 26.84 -9.83
C GLN A 195 -9.17 25.48 -9.55
N GLY A 196 -9.94 24.49 -9.18
CA GLY A 196 -9.46 23.13 -8.93
C GLY A 196 -10.62 22.15 -8.84
N GLN A 197 -11.02 21.57 -9.95
CA GLN A 197 -12.13 20.61 -9.99
C GLN A 197 -11.73 19.32 -9.26
N ALA A 198 -12.73 18.65 -8.67
CA ALA A 198 -12.56 17.33 -8.12
C ALA A 198 -11.92 16.40 -9.15
N ALA A 199 -10.95 15.60 -8.75
CA ALA A 199 -10.23 14.71 -9.64
C ALA A 199 -9.89 13.39 -8.94
N ASP A 200 -10.02 12.29 -9.69
CA ASP A 200 -9.52 10.99 -9.29
C ASP A 200 -8.02 10.95 -9.61
N ARG A 201 -7.18 11.11 -8.57
CA ARG A 201 -5.74 11.28 -8.72
C ARG A 201 -4.98 10.09 -8.18
N PHE A 202 -3.86 9.83 -8.85
CA PHE A 202 -2.83 8.92 -8.38
C PHE A 202 -1.58 9.73 -8.05
N TYR A 203 -0.91 9.30 -7.00
CA TYR A 203 0.36 9.87 -6.55
C TYR A 203 1.38 8.74 -6.43
N ALA A 204 2.62 8.97 -6.86
CA ALA A 204 3.73 8.13 -6.48
C ALA A 204 4.67 8.90 -5.56
N PHE A 205 5.05 8.25 -4.50
CA PHE A 205 5.99 8.75 -3.52
C PHE A 205 7.29 7.94 -3.60
N ASP A 206 8.42 8.58 -3.36
CA ASP A 206 9.64 7.87 -3.02
C ASP A 206 9.42 7.10 -1.71
N LYS A 207 9.61 5.80 -1.72
CA LYS A 207 9.28 4.96 -0.55
C LYS A 207 10.15 5.24 0.67
N LYS A 208 11.34 5.82 0.52
CA LYS A 208 12.26 6.16 1.62
C LYS A 208 12.02 7.56 2.17
N ALA A 209 11.94 8.54 1.26
CA ALA A 209 11.82 9.94 1.64
C ALA A 209 10.39 10.37 1.93
N GLY A 210 9.38 9.67 1.39
CA GLY A 210 7.99 10.09 1.43
C GLY A 210 7.69 11.27 0.50
N GLU A 211 8.61 11.68 -0.37
CA GLU A 211 8.43 12.81 -1.30
C GLU A 211 7.62 12.38 -2.53
N VAL A 212 6.73 13.27 -3.00
CA VAL A 212 5.98 13.03 -4.25
C VAL A 212 6.93 13.09 -5.44
N VAL A 213 6.95 12.01 -6.22
CA VAL A 213 7.71 11.92 -7.48
C VAL A 213 6.86 12.35 -8.66
N TRP A 214 5.59 11.91 -8.69
CA TRP A 214 4.63 12.33 -9.70
C TRP A 214 3.20 12.30 -9.16
N ALA A 215 2.31 13.07 -9.83
CA ALA A 215 0.86 13.00 -9.67
C ALA A 215 0.20 12.87 -11.04
N SER A 216 -0.87 12.10 -11.14
CA SER A 216 -1.55 11.80 -12.40
C SER A 216 -3.08 11.84 -12.23
N THR A 217 -3.77 12.29 -13.26
CA THR A 217 -5.24 12.30 -13.34
C THR A 217 -5.65 11.66 -14.66
N PRO A 218 -5.66 10.31 -14.76
CA PRO A 218 -5.90 9.62 -16.02
C PRO A 218 -7.39 9.55 -16.43
N GLY A 219 -8.31 9.80 -15.49
CA GLY A 219 -9.75 9.81 -15.73
C GLY A 219 -10.28 11.17 -16.23
N THR A 220 -11.59 11.30 -16.39
CA THR A 220 -12.25 12.58 -16.66
C THR A 220 -12.42 13.40 -15.38
N ILE A 221 -12.53 14.72 -15.54
CA ILE A 221 -12.75 15.68 -14.47
C ILE A 221 -14.07 16.40 -14.69
N PRO A 222 -14.96 16.47 -13.68
CA PRO A 222 -14.92 15.76 -12.40
C PRO A 222 -15.27 14.27 -12.57
N PRO A 223 -14.79 13.39 -11.67
CA PRO A 223 -15.26 12.01 -11.63
C PRO A 223 -16.72 11.95 -11.17
N LYS A 224 -17.44 10.94 -11.61
CA LYS A 224 -18.85 10.75 -11.21
C LYS A 224 -19.01 10.16 -9.83
N ASP A 225 -18.03 9.36 -9.39
CA ASP A 225 -18.03 8.70 -8.10
C ASP A 225 -16.61 8.53 -7.56
N ALA A 226 -16.50 8.20 -6.29
CA ALA A 226 -15.24 7.74 -5.70
C ALA A 226 -15.01 6.27 -6.06
N SER A 227 -13.78 5.89 -6.34
CA SER A 227 -13.39 4.51 -6.58
C SER A 227 -12.34 4.07 -5.58
N PHE A 228 -12.40 2.80 -5.16
CA PHE A 228 -11.39 2.15 -4.32
C PHE A 228 -10.66 1.02 -5.04
N SER A 229 -10.76 0.98 -6.37
CA SER A 229 -9.95 0.08 -7.19
C SER A 229 -8.45 0.29 -6.89
N THR A 230 -7.77 -0.79 -6.56
CA THR A 230 -6.32 -0.78 -6.33
C THR A 230 -5.58 -0.98 -7.65
N PRO A 231 -4.51 -0.22 -7.94
CA PRO A 231 -3.71 -0.42 -9.14
C PRO A 231 -3.13 -1.84 -9.21
N ILE A 232 -3.10 -2.43 -10.40
CA ILE A 232 -2.38 -3.66 -10.69
C ILE A 232 -1.20 -3.38 -11.60
N LEU A 233 -0.01 -3.80 -11.18
CA LEU A 233 1.24 -3.55 -11.90
C LEU A 233 1.47 -4.58 -13.00
N ALA A 234 1.98 -4.11 -14.15
CA ALA A 234 2.31 -4.96 -15.28
C ALA A 234 3.51 -4.44 -16.07
N TRP A 235 3.95 -5.26 -17.02
CA TRP A 235 4.86 -4.87 -18.08
C TRP A 235 4.10 -4.89 -19.41
N GLU A 236 4.09 -3.77 -20.11
CA GLU A 236 3.45 -3.63 -21.42
C GLU A 236 4.47 -3.03 -22.42
N ASN A 237 4.82 -3.78 -23.45
CA ASN A 237 5.77 -3.34 -24.49
C ASN A 237 7.10 -2.79 -23.91
N GLY A 238 7.64 -3.44 -22.88
CA GLY A 238 8.87 -3.03 -22.20
C GLY A 238 8.73 -1.82 -21.28
N ARG A 239 7.50 -1.34 -21.00
CA ARG A 239 7.20 -0.28 -20.06
C ARG A 239 6.58 -0.83 -18.80
N ARG A 240 6.97 -0.29 -17.66
CA ARG A 240 6.31 -0.57 -16.41
C ARG A 240 5.06 0.27 -16.31
N VAL A 241 3.90 -0.38 -16.20
CA VAL A 241 2.59 0.26 -16.18
C VAL A 241 1.77 -0.23 -14.99
N PHE A 242 0.71 0.51 -14.69
CA PHE A 242 -0.38 -0.03 -13.89
C PHE A 242 -1.72 0.17 -14.60
N TYR A 243 -2.65 -0.74 -14.30
CA TYR A 243 -4.04 -0.64 -14.70
C TYR A 243 -4.90 -0.40 -13.48
N CYS A 244 -5.94 0.43 -13.63
CA CYS A 244 -6.86 0.74 -12.55
C CYS A 244 -8.24 1.12 -13.09
N GLY A 245 -9.28 0.88 -12.30
CA GLY A 245 -10.60 1.46 -12.50
C GLY A 245 -10.65 2.87 -11.92
N THR A 246 -11.41 3.76 -12.53
CA THR A 246 -11.55 5.17 -12.11
C THR A 246 -12.99 5.54 -11.80
N GLY A 247 -13.16 6.63 -11.06
CA GLY A 247 -14.47 7.13 -10.62
C GLY A 247 -15.35 7.68 -11.74
N ASP A 248 -14.83 7.84 -12.97
CA ASP A 248 -15.58 8.22 -14.15
C ASP A 248 -16.12 7.01 -14.95
N GLY A 249 -15.89 5.80 -14.47
CA GLY A 249 -16.32 4.58 -15.13
C GLY A 249 -15.34 4.02 -16.16
N SER A 250 -14.09 4.47 -16.13
CA SER A 250 -13.06 4.03 -17.07
C SER A 250 -12.11 3.00 -16.47
N LEU A 251 -11.53 2.20 -17.37
CA LEU A 251 -10.27 1.50 -17.14
C LEU A 251 -9.15 2.38 -17.69
N VAL A 252 -8.07 2.50 -16.96
CA VAL A 252 -6.91 3.29 -17.36
C VAL A 252 -5.63 2.47 -17.33
N CYS A 253 -4.71 2.80 -18.24
CA CYS A 253 -3.33 2.37 -18.21
C CYS A 253 -2.44 3.59 -18.04
N VAL A 254 -1.54 3.54 -17.08
CA VAL A 254 -0.65 4.65 -16.72
C VAL A 254 0.77 4.13 -16.61
N ASN A 255 1.73 4.91 -17.07
CA ASN A 255 3.14 4.61 -16.84
C ASN A 255 3.44 4.71 -15.34
N ALA A 256 3.81 3.60 -14.73
CA ALA A 256 4.04 3.52 -13.27
C ALA A 256 5.24 4.37 -12.81
N ARG A 257 6.18 4.68 -13.72
CA ARG A 257 7.40 5.41 -13.38
C ARG A 257 7.28 6.93 -13.55
N THR A 258 6.34 7.40 -14.39
CA THR A 258 6.21 8.83 -14.72
C THR A 258 4.83 9.40 -14.43
N GLY A 259 3.81 8.54 -14.21
CA GLY A 259 2.43 8.97 -14.06
C GLY A 259 1.73 9.33 -15.36
N ASP A 260 2.41 9.22 -16.53
CA ASP A 260 1.81 9.58 -17.82
C ASP A 260 0.67 8.61 -18.19
N PRO A 261 -0.55 9.11 -18.47
CA PRO A 261 -1.62 8.27 -18.98
C PRO A 261 -1.27 7.74 -20.38
N ILE A 262 -1.46 6.41 -20.58
CA ILE A 262 -1.18 5.76 -21.87
C ILE A 262 -2.47 5.58 -22.66
N TRP A 263 -3.50 5.00 -22.01
CA TRP A 263 -4.81 4.87 -22.59
C TRP A 263 -5.90 4.87 -21.51
N ARG A 264 -7.11 5.16 -21.93
CA ARG A 264 -8.34 5.11 -21.16
C ARG A 264 -9.47 4.50 -22.00
N TYR A 265 -10.25 3.63 -21.39
CA TYR A 265 -11.41 3.02 -22.02
C TYR A 265 -12.59 3.03 -21.04
N GLN A 266 -13.70 3.69 -21.41
CA GLN A 266 -14.88 3.80 -20.57
C GLN A 266 -15.73 2.54 -20.73
N ILE A 267 -16.04 1.89 -19.60
CA ILE A 267 -16.84 0.66 -19.55
C ILE A 267 -18.19 0.86 -18.85
N SER A 268 -18.36 1.95 -18.08
CA SER A 268 -19.53 2.18 -17.24
C SER A 268 -19.90 3.65 -17.19
N ALA A 269 -21.16 3.93 -16.88
CA ALA A 269 -21.64 5.26 -16.54
C ALA A 269 -21.32 5.67 -15.10
N GLY A 270 -21.11 4.73 -14.19
CA GLY A 270 -20.70 4.92 -12.80
C GLY A 270 -19.23 4.58 -12.58
N GLY A 271 -18.71 4.81 -11.35
CA GLY A 271 -17.32 4.54 -11.03
C GLY A 271 -16.99 3.04 -11.02
N VAL A 272 -15.80 2.67 -11.50
CA VAL A 272 -15.28 1.29 -11.42
C VAL A 272 -14.62 1.08 -10.07
N ASN A 273 -15.27 0.33 -9.19
CA ASN A 273 -14.81 0.07 -7.83
C ASN A 273 -14.00 -1.22 -7.69
N GLY A 274 -14.30 -2.21 -8.54
CA GLY A 274 -13.57 -3.48 -8.53
C GLY A 274 -12.11 -3.30 -8.98
N THR A 275 -11.21 -4.03 -8.35
CA THR A 275 -9.84 -4.13 -8.86
C THR A 275 -9.82 -4.99 -10.10
N LEU A 276 -9.03 -4.56 -11.08
CA LEU A 276 -8.89 -5.24 -12.35
C LEU A 276 -8.11 -6.55 -12.19
N LEU A 277 -8.26 -7.42 -13.18
CA LEU A 277 -7.44 -8.61 -13.34
C LEU A 277 -6.65 -8.49 -14.66
N LEU A 278 -5.45 -9.04 -14.66
CA LEU A 278 -4.65 -9.22 -15.86
C LEU A 278 -4.53 -10.74 -16.12
N ILE A 279 -5.11 -11.20 -17.21
CA ILE A 279 -5.14 -12.62 -17.59
C ILE A 279 -4.62 -12.72 -19.03
N ASP A 280 -3.50 -13.40 -19.22
CA ASP A 280 -2.87 -13.62 -20.54
C ASP A 280 -2.75 -12.33 -21.38
N GLY A 281 -2.33 -11.23 -20.73
CA GLY A 281 -2.16 -9.93 -21.37
C GLY A 281 -3.48 -9.18 -21.62
N THR A 282 -4.62 -9.73 -21.18
CA THR A 282 -5.93 -9.08 -21.27
C THR A 282 -6.32 -8.45 -19.93
N VAL A 283 -6.67 -7.16 -19.95
CA VAL A 283 -7.18 -6.46 -18.76
C VAL A 283 -8.69 -6.73 -18.66
N VAL A 284 -9.09 -7.32 -17.53
CA VAL A 284 -10.49 -7.65 -17.24
C VAL A 284 -10.97 -6.78 -16.08
N GLY A 285 -12.06 -6.07 -16.28
CA GLY A 285 -12.72 -5.24 -15.28
C GLY A 285 -14.22 -5.41 -15.34
N GLY A 286 -14.88 -5.26 -14.21
CA GLY A 286 -16.32 -5.35 -14.09
C GLY A 286 -16.87 -4.18 -13.30
N HIS A 287 -18.09 -3.77 -13.63
CA HIS A 287 -18.91 -2.84 -12.88
C HIS A 287 -20.34 -3.37 -12.86
N ALA A 288 -20.99 -3.29 -11.71
CA ALA A 288 -22.41 -3.57 -11.60
C ALA A 288 -23.17 -2.26 -11.86
N ASP A 289 -23.83 -2.15 -13.00
CA ASP A 289 -24.81 -1.10 -13.21
C ASP A 289 -26.09 -1.45 -12.43
N GLU A 290 -26.63 -0.51 -11.69
CA GLU A 290 -27.85 -0.71 -10.87
C GLU A 290 -29.10 -1.03 -11.71
N ASN A 291 -28.98 -1.07 -13.02
CA ASN A 291 -30.05 -1.29 -13.99
C ASN A 291 -29.95 -2.62 -14.78
N LEU A 292 -29.17 -3.60 -14.27
CA LEU A 292 -29.16 -4.96 -14.82
C LEU A 292 -29.88 -5.92 -13.92
#